data_dbfe4fe65d74a9e13e42681a00b594be
#
_entry.id   dbfe4fe65d74a9e13e42681a00b594be
#
_cell.length_a   1.000
_cell.length_b   1.000
_cell.length_c   1.000
_cell.angle_alpha   90.00
_cell.angle_beta   90.00
_cell.angle_gamma   90.00
#
_symmetry.space_group_name_H-M   'P 1'
#
loop_
_entity.id
_entity.type
_entity.pdbx_description
1 polymer ?
#
loop_
_entity_poly.entity_id
_entity_poly.type
_entity_poly.pdbx_seq_one_letter_code
_entity_poly.pdbx_strand_id
1 'polypeptide(L)'
;LSNVDNFGADKLYLLEQVRWRNNYKGNNTLGAGYLSAILPFGPLSVYAGVRLEYNNMELISNTRDSEKSEVSHNYKNTDVFPSVNVTYKFTDRHQLRFSYGRSVNRPEFRELSSSVYYDFDLASSVQGNTDLKNCYIQNLDLRYEFYPSRSEQISLAAFYKHFDSPIEWTYTVAGGTDLIYSYKNAKNANNYGLELDIRKDLSFIGLKGLSWSFNGALIKSRVQFEKGSKEQNRPMQGQSPYLINTGLFYKNDRSQLNVAILYNRIGKRIIGVGRSEGSTGSDDNARIPDSYEMPRNTIDLTASKLFGKHFELKCSIRDLLAEKVYYKQFANVVYEDGQHREIEQITRCYKPGRNIGLSCIYKF
;
A
#
# COMPACT_ATOMS: atom_id res chain seq x y z
N LEU A 1 17.09 28.47 -2.30
CA LEU A 1 15.72 28.33 -1.76
C LEU A 1 15.69 27.93 -0.27
N SER A 2 16.78 27.42 0.31
CA SER A 2 16.82 26.98 1.72
C SER A 2 17.08 28.11 2.74
N ASN A 3 17.38 29.31 2.31
CA ASN A 3 17.63 30.43 3.22
C ASN A 3 16.36 31.32 3.31
N VAL A 4 15.81 31.45 4.53
CA VAL A 4 14.62 32.25 4.81
C VAL A 4 14.82 33.72 4.44
N ASP A 5 16.05 34.25 4.50
CA ASP A 5 16.39 35.63 4.15
C ASP A 5 16.22 35.95 2.65
N ASN A 6 16.03 34.92 1.82
CA ASN A 6 15.75 35.10 0.39
C ASN A 6 14.28 35.38 0.07
N PHE A 7 13.39 35.36 1.08
CA PHE A 7 11.97 35.62 0.91
C PHE A 7 11.59 36.99 1.49
N GLY A 8 10.75 37.75 0.80
CA GLY A 8 10.25 39.05 1.22
C GLY A 8 9.66 39.86 0.08
N ALA A 9 9.16 41.05 0.36
CA ALA A 9 8.44 41.93 -0.59
C ALA A 9 9.28 42.26 -1.84
N ASP A 10 10.59 42.44 -1.66
CA ASP A 10 11.53 42.77 -2.78
C ASP A 10 12.44 41.64 -3.17
N LYS A 11 12.09 40.40 -2.78
CA LYS A 11 12.88 39.19 -3.01
C LYS A 11 12.01 38.10 -3.62
N LEU A 12 12.38 36.81 -3.42
CA LEU A 12 11.54 35.68 -3.78
C LEU A 12 10.30 35.66 -2.87
N TYR A 13 9.13 35.55 -3.44
CA TYR A 13 7.89 35.35 -2.70
C TYR A 13 7.09 34.21 -3.31
N LEU A 14 6.32 33.52 -2.46
CA LEU A 14 5.40 32.49 -2.91
C LEU A 14 4.13 33.19 -3.40
N LEU A 15 3.88 33.09 -4.71
CA LEU A 15 2.61 33.53 -5.29
C LEU A 15 1.61 32.38 -5.23
N GLU A 16 0.60 32.51 -4.40
CA GLU A 16 -0.52 31.59 -4.37
C GLU A 16 -1.42 31.85 -5.58
N GLN A 17 -1.48 30.90 -6.51
CA GLN A 17 -2.41 30.94 -7.63
C GLN A 17 -3.65 30.11 -7.31
N VAL A 18 -4.60 30.75 -6.62
CA VAL A 18 -5.90 30.15 -6.35
C VAL A 18 -6.77 30.27 -7.59
N ARG A 19 -7.13 29.12 -8.17
CA ARG A 19 -8.14 29.06 -9.22
C ARG A 19 -9.46 28.62 -8.61
N TRP A 20 -10.53 29.36 -8.87
CA TRP A 20 -11.88 29.05 -8.41
C TRP A 20 -12.25 27.57 -8.55
N ARG A 21 -12.01 27.00 -9.71
CA ARG A 21 -12.30 25.60 -10.07
C ARG A 21 -11.50 24.54 -9.28
N ASN A 22 -10.46 24.94 -8.55
CA ASN A 22 -9.60 24.02 -7.80
C ASN A 22 -9.94 23.99 -6.31
N ASN A 23 -10.97 24.74 -5.89
CA ASN A 23 -11.43 24.73 -4.51
C ASN A 23 -12.59 23.76 -4.32
N TYR A 24 -12.60 23.08 -3.21
CA TYR A 24 -13.71 22.27 -2.76
C TYR A 24 -13.86 22.34 -1.25
N LYS A 25 -15.05 22.05 -0.75
CA LYS A 25 -15.36 21.89 0.68
C LYS A 25 -15.94 20.50 0.87
N GLY A 26 -15.53 19.79 1.91
CA GLY A 26 -16.02 18.45 2.21
C GLY A 26 -16.41 18.32 3.68
N ASN A 27 -17.58 17.75 3.93
CA ASN A 27 -18.06 17.36 5.25
C ASN A 27 -18.34 15.86 5.27
N ASN A 28 -17.94 15.16 6.32
CA ASN A 28 -18.28 13.75 6.50
C ASN A 28 -18.84 13.52 7.91
N THR A 29 -20.03 12.94 7.96
CA THR A 29 -20.67 12.51 9.21
C THR A 29 -20.81 11.00 9.18
N LEU A 30 -20.14 10.31 10.12
CA LEU A 30 -20.19 8.88 10.29
C LEU A 30 -20.79 8.53 11.65
N GLY A 31 -21.91 7.82 11.66
CA GLY A 31 -22.51 7.19 12.84
C GLY A 31 -22.37 5.68 12.77
N ALA A 32 -21.96 5.02 13.85
CA ALA A 32 -21.78 3.56 13.81
C ALA A 32 -22.14 2.92 15.16
N GLY A 33 -22.70 1.71 15.07
CA GLY A 33 -22.94 0.82 16.20
C GLY A 33 -22.48 -0.61 15.88
N TYR A 34 -22.10 -1.36 16.89
CA TYR A 34 -21.73 -2.76 16.70
C TYR A 34 -22.19 -3.62 17.87
N LEU A 35 -22.41 -4.91 17.58
CA LEU A 35 -22.67 -5.95 18.54
C LEU A 35 -21.78 -7.15 18.22
N SER A 36 -21.17 -7.73 19.24
CA SER A 36 -20.33 -8.91 19.07
C SER A 36 -20.42 -9.85 20.26
N ALA A 37 -20.18 -11.14 20.03
CA ALA A 37 -20.15 -12.17 21.03
C ALA A 37 -18.95 -13.09 20.85
N ILE A 38 -18.42 -13.60 21.96
CA ILE A 38 -17.42 -14.66 22.01
C ILE A 38 -18.10 -15.91 22.61
N LEU A 39 -18.10 -16.98 21.85
CA LEU A 39 -18.74 -18.23 22.18
C LEU A 39 -17.67 -19.33 22.31
N PRO A 40 -17.25 -19.67 23.54
CA PRO A 40 -16.30 -20.75 23.78
C PRO A 40 -17.00 -22.11 23.85
N PHE A 41 -16.52 -23.06 23.04
CA PHE A 41 -17.01 -24.43 22.98
C PHE A 41 -15.83 -25.41 23.14
N GLY A 42 -15.25 -25.48 24.34
CA GLY A 42 -14.06 -26.29 24.59
C GLY A 42 -12.85 -25.85 23.71
N PRO A 43 -12.38 -26.71 22.79
CA PRO A 43 -11.26 -26.35 21.90
C PRO A 43 -11.64 -25.34 20.81
N LEU A 44 -12.94 -25.16 20.56
CA LEU A 44 -13.47 -24.24 19.57
C LEU A 44 -13.85 -22.92 20.26
N SER A 45 -13.41 -21.81 19.68
CA SER A 45 -13.85 -20.47 20.05
C SER A 45 -14.35 -19.75 18.81
N VAL A 46 -15.57 -19.23 18.87
CA VAL A 46 -16.20 -18.47 17.80
C VAL A 46 -16.40 -17.04 18.29
N TYR A 47 -15.80 -16.10 17.61
CA TYR A 47 -16.12 -14.68 17.71
C TYR A 47 -17.00 -14.30 16.53
N ALA A 48 -18.18 -13.78 16.77
CA ALA A 48 -19.06 -13.27 15.73
C ALA A 48 -19.52 -11.86 16.08
N GLY A 49 -19.58 -11.00 15.09
CA GLY A 49 -19.99 -9.62 15.26
C GLY A 49 -20.61 -9.04 14.00
N VAL A 50 -21.42 -8.01 14.22
CA VAL A 50 -21.98 -7.18 13.16
C VAL A 50 -21.82 -5.72 13.51
N ARG A 51 -21.40 -4.93 12.55
CA ARG A 51 -21.30 -3.47 12.67
C ARG A 51 -22.19 -2.82 11.62
N LEU A 52 -22.99 -1.86 12.04
CA LEU A 52 -23.82 -1.02 11.20
C LEU A 52 -23.18 0.36 11.13
N GLU A 53 -23.04 0.90 9.93
CA GLU A 53 -22.54 2.26 9.71
C GLU A 53 -23.51 3.07 8.86
N TYR A 54 -23.81 4.27 9.29
CA TYR A 54 -24.40 5.31 8.48
C TYR A 54 -23.34 6.35 8.14
N ASN A 55 -23.09 6.58 6.87
CA ASN A 55 -22.15 7.57 6.38
C ASN A 55 -22.88 8.58 5.48
N ASN A 56 -22.66 9.86 5.76
CA ASN A 56 -23.11 10.97 4.92
C ASN A 56 -21.94 11.88 4.61
N MET A 57 -21.47 11.82 3.36
CA MET A 57 -20.38 12.64 2.88
C MET A 57 -20.96 13.66 1.90
N GLU A 58 -20.72 14.94 2.18
CA GLU A 58 -21.09 16.07 1.33
C GLU A 58 -19.84 16.70 0.75
N LEU A 59 -19.79 16.84 -0.55
CA LEU A 59 -18.73 17.52 -1.28
C LEU A 59 -19.34 18.68 -2.06
N ILE A 60 -18.89 19.89 -1.79
CA ILE A 60 -19.20 21.09 -2.55
C ILE A 60 -17.96 21.41 -3.38
N SER A 61 -18.08 21.32 -4.70
CA SER A 61 -17.00 21.62 -5.63
C SER A 61 -17.45 22.65 -6.66
N ASN A 62 -16.48 23.36 -7.24
CA ASN A 62 -16.74 24.38 -8.22
C ASN A 62 -16.74 23.79 -9.63
N THR A 63 -17.67 24.23 -10.45
CA THR A 63 -17.72 23.82 -11.86
C THR A 63 -16.56 24.40 -12.66
N ARG A 64 -16.24 23.75 -13.77
CA ARG A 64 -15.24 24.26 -14.73
C ARG A 64 -15.79 25.34 -15.65
N ASP A 65 -17.10 25.56 -15.62
CA ASP A 65 -17.78 26.50 -16.50
C ASP A 65 -17.46 27.95 -16.15
N SER A 66 -17.66 28.82 -17.11
CA SER A 66 -17.43 30.26 -16.99
C SER A 66 -18.31 30.94 -15.92
N GLU A 67 -19.41 30.28 -15.53
CA GLU A 67 -20.41 30.82 -14.62
C GLU A 67 -20.06 30.70 -13.12
N LYS A 68 -18.93 30.11 -12.75
CA LYS A 68 -18.47 29.95 -11.35
C LYS A 68 -19.56 29.36 -10.43
N SER A 69 -20.26 28.35 -10.88
CA SER A 69 -21.29 27.69 -10.09
C SER A 69 -20.71 26.66 -9.13
N GLU A 70 -21.30 26.55 -7.95
CA GLU A 70 -21.01 25.50 -6.97
C GLU A 70 -21.94 24.31 -7.23
N VAL A 71 -21.41 23.10 -7.16
CA VAL A 71 -22.20 21.85 -7.25
C VAL A 71 -21.98 21.06 -5.96
N SER A 72 -23.09 20.68 -5.33
CA SER A 72 -23.08 19.83 -4.15
C SER A 72 -23.37 18.39 -4.53
N HIS A 73 -22.49 17.48 -4.13
CA HIS A 73 -22.65 16.05 -4.25
C HIS A 73 -22.80 15.41 -2.87
N ASN A 74 -23.84 14.59 -2.72
CA ASN A 74 -24.14 13.90 -1.47
C ASN A 74 -24.02 12.38 -1.65
N TYR A 75 -23.15 11.77 -0.85
CA TYR A 75 -22.90 10.32 -0.83
C TYR A 75 -23.40 9.75 0.48
N LYS A 76 -24.64 9.22 0.47
CA LYS A 76 -25.27 8.61 1.66
C LYS A 76 -25.29 7.11 1.52
N ASN A 77 -24.79 6.43 2.54
CA ASN A 77 -24.72 4.98 2.57
C ASN A 77 -25.07 4.47 3.98
N THR A 78 -25.79 3.37 4.01
CA THR A 78 -25.99 2.58 5.24
C THR A 78 -25.48 1.18 4.97
N ASP A 79 -24.44 0.79 5.69
CA ASP A 79 -23.67 -0.41 5.42
C ASP A 79 -23.67 -1.36 6.61
N VAL A 80 -23.72 -2.66 6.32
CA VAL A 80 -23.63 -3.74 7.31
C VAL A 80 -22.32 -4.50 7.11
N PHE A 81 -21.54 -4.64 8.17
CA PHE A 81 -20.24 -5.31 8.17
C PHE A 81 -20.27 -6.50 9.14
N PRO A 82 -20.63 -7.69 8.68
CA PRO A 82 -20.49 -8.91 9.45
C PRO A 82 -19.03 -9.32 9.55
N SER A 83 -18.67 -9.94 10.69
CA SER A 83 -17.37 -10.56 10.90
C SER A 83 -17.52 -11.84 11.73
N VAL A 84 -16.75 -12.86 11.35
CA VAL A 84 -16.69 -14.13 12.06
C VAL A 84 -15.23 -14.56 12.13
N ASN A 85 -14.78 -14.92 13.33
CA ASN A 85 -13.47 -15.52 13.55
C ASN A 85 -13.68 -16.83 14.32
N VAL A 86 -13.17 -17.91 13.77
CA VAL A 86 -13.25 -19.24 14.36
C VAL A 86 -11.84 -19.71 14.67
N THR A 87 -11.58 -20.06 15.90
CA THR A 87 -10.30 -20.63 16.34
C THR A 87 -10.55 -22.03 16.88
N TYR A 88 -9.86 -23.00 16.32
CA TYR A 88 -9.87 -24.37 16.82
C TYR A 88 -8.47 -24.76 17.32
N LYS A 89 -8.37 -25.08 18.61
CA LYS A 89 -7.13 -25.53 19.24
C LYS A 89 -7.08 -27.06 19.23
N PHE A 90 -6.22 -27.62 18.40
CA PHE A 90 -5.98 -29.07 18.39
C PHE A 90 -5.25 -29.51 19.67
N THR A 91 -4.28 -28.67 20.08
CA THR A 91 -3.50 -28.81 21.31
C THR A 91 -3.12 -27.41 21.81
N ASP A 92 -2.43 -27.32 22.93
CA ASP A 92 -1.89 -26.03 23.43
C ASP A 92 -0.86 -25.40 22.48
N ARG A 93 -0.34 -26.18 21.52
CA ARG A 93 0.70 -25.74 20.59
C ARG A 93 0.22 -25.60 19.15
N HIS A 94 -0.93 -26.15 18.80
CA HIS A 94 -1.44 -26.20 17.42
C HIS A 94 -2.84 -25.63 17.36
N GLN A 95 -3.04 -24.66 16.49
CA GLN A 95 -4.37 -24.11 16.27
C GLN A 95 -4.58 -23.75 14.79
N LEU A 96 -5.84 -23.79 14.40
CA LEU A 96 -6.33 -23.33 13.10
C LEU A 96 -7.27 -22.16 13.34
N ARG A 97 -7.09 -21.10 12.55
CA ARG A 97 -7.97 -19.94 12.55
C ARG A 97 -8.58 -19.76 11.18
N PHE A 98 -9.87 -19.52 11.18
CA PHE A 98 -10.60 -19.05 10.01
C PHE A 98 -11.19 -17.69 10.33
N SER A 99 -11.09 -16.75 9.41
CA SER A 99 -11.77 -15.46 9.52
C SER A 99 -12.49 -15.08 8.24
N TYR A 100 -13.66 -14.47 8.44
CA TYR A 100 -14.39 -13.79 7.39
C TYR A 100 -14.78 -12.40 7.90
N GLY A 101 -14.65 -11.40 7.03
CA GLY A 101 -15.13 -10.05 7.32
C GLY A 101 -15.42 -9.27 6.06
N ARG A 102 -16.49 -8.49 6.11
CA ARG A 102 -16.78 -7.48 5.07
C ARG A 102 -16.30 -6.12 5.54
N SER A 103 -15.69 -5.36 4.64
CA SER A 103 -15.22 -3.99 4.87
C SER A 103 -15.55 -3.09 3.67
N VAL A 104 -15.32 -1.80 3.81
CA VAL A 104 -15.55 -0.82 2.76
C VAL A 104 -14.34 0.08 2.61
N ASN A 105 -13.98 0.41 1.37
CA ASN A 105 -13.12 1.51 1.02
C ASN A 105 -13.98 2.60 0.38
N ARG A 106 -14.08 3.76 1.03
CA ARG A 106 -14.83 4.92 0.57
C ARG A 106 -13.91 5.84 -0.19
N PRO A 107 -14.37 6.48 -1.28
CA PRO A 107 -13.58 7.50 -1.96
C PRO A 107 -13.21 8.64 -0.99
N GLU A 108 -12.00 9.16 -1.16
CA GLU A 108 -11.57 10.36 -0.45
C GLU A 108 -12.15 11.63 -1.12
N PHE A 109 -12.24 12.74 -0.40
CA PHE A 109 -12.72 14.00 -0.97
C PHE A 109 -11.93 14.45 -2.20
N ARG A 110 -10.61 14.21 -2.18
CA ARG A 110 -9.75 14.55 -3.31
C ARG A 110 -10.02 13.68 -4.53
N GLU A 111 -10.36 12.42 -4.32
CA GLU A 111 -10.73 11.49 -5.40
C GLU A 111 -12.08 11.83 -6.03
N LEU A 112 -13.00 12.38 -5.23
CA LEU A 112 -14.33 12.81 -5.67
C LEU A 112 -14.35 14.21 -6.27
N SER A 113 -13.41 15.07 -5.89
CA SER A 113 -13.43 16.48 -6.30
C SER A 113 -13.11 16.64 -7.79
N SER A 114 -13.86 17.49 -8.49
CA SER A 114 -13.53 17.91 -9.86
C SER A 114 -12.27 18.79 -9.96
N SER A 115 -11.65 19.14 -8.83
CA SER A 115 -10.42 19.92 -8.76
C SER A 115 -9.26 19.20 -9.44
N VAL A 116 -8.39 19.99 -10.07
CA VAL A 116 -7.16 19.49 -10.68
C VAL A 116 -5.98 19.97 -9.85
N TYR A 117 -5.10 19.03 -9.47
CA TYR A 117 -3.84 19.34 -8.81
C TYR A 117 -2.69 18.67 -9.54
N TYR A 118 -1.48 19.17 -9.34
CA TYR A 118 -0.28 18.58 -9.90
C TYR A 118 0.38 17.69 -8.85
N ASP A 119 0.60 16.42 -9.22
CA ASP A 119 1.34 15.45 -8.41
C ASP A 119 2.80 15.42 -8.88
N PHE A 120 3.70 15.86 -7.98
CA PHE A 120 5.13 15.95 -8.30
C PHE A 120 5.81 14.59 -8.39
N ASP A 121 5.28 13.56 -7.73
CA ASP A 121 5.83 12.20 -7.80
C ASP A 121 5.47 11.52 -9.11
N LEU A 122 4.24 11.74 -9.59
CA LEU A 122 3.77 11.28 -10.89
C LEU A 122 4.23 12.21 -12.04
N ALA A 123 4.72 13.41 -11.72
CA ALA A 123 5.01 14.46 -12.68
C ALA A 123 3.84 14.76 -13.63
N SER A 124 2.63 14.72 -13.12
CA SER A 124 1.39 14.80 -13.89
C SER A 124 0.26 15.48 -13.12
N SER A 125 -0.69 16.04 -13.84
CA SER A 125 -1.92 16.55 -13.25
C SER A 125 -2.85 15.41 -12.88
N VAL A 126 -3.55 15.55 -11.77
CA VAL A 126 -4.56 14.59 -11.26
C VAL A 126 -5.87 15.31 -11.08
N GLN A 127 -6.95 14.67 -11.50
CA GLN A 127 -8.32 15.15 -11.33
C GLN A 127 -9.17 14.07 -10.69
N GLY A 128 -9.98 14.43 -9.70
CA GLY A 128 -10.94 13.51 -9.11
C GLY A 128 -12.14 13.24 -10.02
N ASN A 129 -12.96 12.29 -9.61
CA ASN A 129 -14.15 11.83 -10.32
C ASN A 129 -15.33 11.77 -9.35
N THR A 130 -16.35 12.59 -9.59
CA THR A 130 -17.57 12.67 -8.76
C THR A 130 -18.46 11.43 -8.84
N ASP A 131 -18.27 10.56 -9.83
CA ASP A 131 -19.08 9.36 -10.04
C ASP A 131 -18.56 8.12 -9.29
N LEU A 132 -17.51 8.27 -8.48
CA LEU A 132 -16.96 7.18 -7.72
C LEU A 132 -17.96 6.62 -6.71
N LYS A 133 -17.93 5.30 -6.59
CA LYS A 133 -18.74 4.51 -5.65
C LYS A 133 -17.85 3.89 -4.59
N ASN A 134 -18.47 3.50 -3.48
CA ASN A 134 -17.79 2.71 -2.46
C ASN A 134 -17.31 1.37 -3.04
N CYS A 135 -16.13 0.96 -2.63
CA CYS A 135 -15.62 -0.37 -2.89
C CYS A 135 -15.90 -1.26 -1.67
N TYR A 136 -16.65 -2.35 -1.85
CA TYR A 136 -16.88 -3.33 -0.80
C TYR A 136 -15.90 -4.48 -0.93
N ILE A 137 -15.36 -4.90 0.22
CA ILE A 137 -14.30 -5.89 0.27
C ILE A 137 -14.76 -7.06 1.13
N GLN A 138 -14.71 -8.27 0.58
CA GLN A 138 -14.89 -9.52 1.31
C GLN A 138 -13.52 -10.12 1.56
N ASN A 139 -13.22 -10.37 2.83
CA ASN A 139 -11.95 -10.93 3.28
C ASN A 139 -12.19 -12.33 3.83
N LEU A 140 -11.40 -13.30 3.37
CA LEU A 140 -11.38 -14.67 3.84
C LEU A 140 -9.94 -15.04 4.16
N ASP A 141 -9.69 -15.53 5.36
CA ASP A 141 -8.36 -15.94 5.81
C ASP A 141 -8.44 -17.30 6.52
N LEU A 142 -7.48 -18.15 6.22
CA LEU A 142 -7.27 -19.43 6.90
C LEU A 142 -5.81 -19.49 7.33
N ARG A 143 -5.56 -19.65 8.65
CA ARG A 143 -4.22 -19.66 9.22
C ARG A 143 -4.04 -20.85 10.16
N TYR A 144 -3.03 -21.65 9.88
CA TYR A 144 -2.51 -22.66 10.79
C TYR A 144 -1.32 -22.10 11.56
N GLU A 145 -1.30 -22.32 12.87
CA GLU A 145 -0.27 -21.84 13.78
C GLU A 145 0.27 -22.98 14.64
N PHE A 146 1.58 -23.05 14.69
CA PHE A 146 2.32 -24.00 15.53
C PHE A 146 3.29 -23.23 16.44
N TYR A 147 3.23 -23.47 17.71
CA TYR A 147 4.04 -22.88 18.77
C TYR A 147 4.96 -23.93 19.39
N PRO A 148 6.15 -24.20 18.84
CA PRO A 148 7.09 -25.17 19.41
C PRO A 148 7.47 -24.85 20.85
N SER A 149 7.64 -23.55 21.15
CA SER A 149 7.90 -23.04 22.49
C SER A 149 7.23 -21.67 22.68
N ARG A 150 7.37 -21.06 23.87
CA ARG A 150 6.81 -19.73 24.16
C ARG A 150 7.40 -18.59 23.31
N SER A 151 8.61 -18.78 22.81
CA SER A 151 9.35 -17.79 22.01
C SER A 151 9.34 -18.11 20.50
N GLU A 152 8.81 -19.27 20.10
CA GLU A 152 8.85 -19.76 18.74
C GLU A 152 7.45 -19.88 18.15
N GLN A 153 7.36 -19.57 16.87
CA GLN A 153 6.11 -19.64 16.10
C GLN A 153 6.42 -20.03 14.67
N ILE A 154 5.60 -20.89 14.11
CA ILE A 154 5.52 -21.17 12.68
C ILE A 154 4.05 -21.03 12.30
N SER A 155 3.75 -20.16 11.34
CA SER A 155 2.38 -20.04 10.84
C SER A 155 2.36 -20.00 9.32
N LEU A 156 1.37 -20.68 8.76
CA LEU A 156 1.06 -20.67 7.34
C LEU A 156 -0.37 -20.15 7.18
N ALA A 157 -0.54 -19.11 6.38
CA ALA A 157 -1.84 -18.54 6.08
C ALA A 157 -2.10 -18.55 4.57
N ALA A 158 -3.37 -18.75 4.23
CA ALA A 158 -3.91 -18.50 2.90
C ALA A 158 -5.00 -17.43 3.03
N PHE A 159 -5.01 -16.47 2.11
CA PHE A 159 -6.03 -15.43 2.10
C PHE A 159 -6.66 -15.27 0.71
N TYR A 160 -7.91 -14.82 0.72
CA TYR A 160 -8.63 -14.40 -0.48
C TYR A 160 -9.40 -13.12 -0.17
N LYS A 161 -9.24 -12.11 -1.02
CA LYS A 161 -9.95 -10.85 -0.94
C LYS A 161 -10.66 -10.58 -2.27
N HIS A 162 -11.95 -10.33 -2.18
CA HIS A 162 -12.75 -9.91 -3.32
C HIS A 162 -13.17 -8.46 -3.13
N PHE A 163 -12.89 -7.65 -4.13
CA PHE A 163 -13.22 -6.23 -4.18
C PHE A 163 -14.34 -6.03 -5.19
N ASP A 164 -15.47 -5.52 -4.74
CA ASP A 164 -16.54 -5.06 -5.59
C ASP A 164 -16.39 -3.56 -5.82
N SER A 165 -16.30 -3.18 -7.09
CA SER A 165 -16.11 -1.79 -7.53
C SER A 165 -14.85 -1.13 -6.97
N PRO A 166 -13.64 -1.73 -7.05
CA PRO A 166 -12.42 -1.10 -6.53
C PRO A 166 -12.13 0.20 -7.26
N ILE A 167 -11.66 1.19 -6.49
CA ILE A 167 -11.21 2.47 -7.04
C ILE A 167 -9.81 2.29 -7.58
N GLU A 168 -9.65 2.49 -8.88
CA GLU A 168 -8.39 2.33 -9.60
C GLU A 168 -8.01 3.62 -10.32
N TRP A 169 -6.72 3.82 -10.46
CA TRP A 169 -6.19 4.91 -11.27
C TRP A 169 -6.50 4.66 -12.75
N THR A 170 -6.93 5.72 -13.40
CA THR A 170 -7.10 5.83 -14.84
C THR A 170 -6.51 7.16 -15.31
N TYR A 171 -6.61 7.48 -16.57
CA TYR A 171 -6.26 8.79 -17.08
C TYR A 171 -7.14 9.16 -18.26
N THR A 172 -7.23 10.47 -18.49
CA THR A 172 -7.87 11.08 -19.64
C THR A 172 -6.84 11.91 -20.40
N VAL A 173 -7.04 12.04 -21.72
CA VAL A 173 -6.26 12.96 -22.53
C VAL A 173 -6.95 14.31 -22.48
N ALA A 174 -6.26 15.31 -21.96
CA ALA A 174 -6.74 16.68 -21.92
C ALA A 174 -6.09 17.48 -23.03
N GLY A 175 -6.65 17.46 -24.22
CA GLY A 175 -6.20 18.28 -25.35
C GLY A 175 -4.67 18.25 -25.63
N GLY A 176 -4.24 17.78 -26.76
CA GLY A 176 -2.82 17.62 -27.07
C GLY A 176 -2.23 16.34 -26.48
N THR A 177 -0.97 16.40 -26.02
CA THR A 177 -0.23 15.27 -25.45
C THR A 177 -0.32 15.16 -23.93
N ASP A 178 -1.00 16.09 -23.25
CA ASP A 178 -1.05 16.13 -21.80
C ASP A 178 -1.99 15.07 -21.24
N LEU A 179 -1.46 14.24 -20.35
CA LEU A 179 -2.21 13.24 -19.62
C LEU A 179 -2.67 13.82 -18.29
N ILE A 180 -3.95 13.62 -17.98
CA ILE A 180 -4.50 13.89 -16.66
C ILE A 180 -4.89 12.55 -16.05
N TYR A 181 -4.24 12.19 -14.94
CA TYR A 181 -4.67 11.05 -14.14
C TYR A 181 -6.01 11.32 -13.46
N SER A 182 -6.78 10.28 -13.29
CA SER A 182 -8.09 10.33 -12.63
C SER A 182 -8.35 8.99 -11.93
N TYR A 183 -9.52 8.85 -11.36
CA TYR A 183 -9.97 7.67 -10.64
C TYR A 183 -11.22 7.09 -11.29
N LYS A 184 -11.35 5.77 -11.24
CA LYS A 184 -12.51 5.05 -11.77
C LYS A 184 -12.76 3.79 -10.95
N ASN A 185 -14.03 3.43 -10.76
CA ASN A 185 -14.32 2.11 -10.24
C ASN A 185 -14.14 1.08 -11.35
N ALA A 186 -13.27 0.10 -11.11
CA ALA A 186 -13.22 -1.11 -11.92
C ALA A 186 -14.42 -2.02 -11.58
N LYS A 187 -14.68 -3.04 -12.39
CA LYS A 187 -15.77 -3.97 -12.16
C LYS A 187 -15.60 -4.74 -10.86
N ASN A 188 -14.48 -5.41 -10.74
CA ASN A 188 -14.07 -6.13 -9.53
C ASN A 188 -12.54 -6.34 -9.50
N ALA A 189 -12.03 -6.73 -8.35
CA ALA A 189 -10.68 -7.26 -8.26
C ALA A 189 -10.65 -8.45 -7.30
N ASN A 190 -9.67 -9.33 -7.53
CA ASN A 190 -9.38 -10.45 -6.65
C ASN A 190 -7.91 -10.40 -6.24
N ASN A 191 -7.67 -10.65 -4.97
CA ASN A 191 -6.33 -10.72 -4.41
C ASN A 191 -6.26 -11.96 -3.51
N TYR A 192 -5.34 -12.86 -3.79
CA TYR A 192 -5.15 -14.09 -3.01
C TYR A 192 -3.68 -14.44 -2.91
N GLY A 193 -3.34 -15.14 -1.86
CA GLY A 193 -1.96 -15.49 -1.63
C GLY A 193 -1.75 -16.41 -0.45
N LEU A 194 -0.47 -16.70 -0.25
CA LEU A 194 0.04 -17.50 0.87
C LEU A 194 1.03 -16.65 1.66
N GLU A 195 0.98 -16.77 2.97
CA GLU A 195 1.90 -16.12 3.90
C GLU A 195 2.55 -17.17 4.80
N LEU A 196 3.85 -17.06 5.00
CA LEU A 196 4.63 -17.90 5.92
C LEU A 196 5.35 -17.01 6.92
N ASP A 197 5.05 -17.20 8.20
CA ASP A 197 5.76 -16.56 9.31
C ASP A 197 6.50 -17.59 10.13
N ILE A 198 7.78 -17.35 10.39
CA ILE A 198 8.62 -18.19 11.22
C ILE A 198 9.33 -17.30 12.23
N ARG A 199 9.29 -17.70 13.49
CA ARG A 199 10.17 -17.21 14.55
C ARG A 199 10.80 -18.41 15.24
N LYS A 200 12.12 -18.50 15.18
CA LYS A 200 12.89 -19.66 15.65
C LYS A 200 14.07 -19.23 16.51
N ASP A 201 14.20 -19.83 17.70
CA ASP A 201 15.40 -19.77 18.48
C ASP A 201 16.47 -20.70 17.88
N LEU A 202 17.72 -20.24 17.76
CA LEU A 202 18.81 -21.00 17.16
C LEU A 202 19.75 -21.62 18.21
N SER A 203 19.34 -21.66 19.47
CA SER A 203 20.13 -22.30 20.54
C SER A 203 20.33 -23.80 20.34
N PHE A 204 19.44 -24.47 19.58
CA PHE A 204 19.55 -25.91 19.25
C PHE A 204 20.79 -26.25 18.39
N ILE A 205 21.35 -25.28 17.66
CA ILE A 205 22.62 -25.42 16.90
C ILE A 205 23.81 -24.83 17.66
N GLY A 206 23.68 -24.55 18.97
CA GLY A 206 24.75 -24.02 19.81
C GLY A 206 24.84 -22.48 19.83
N LEU A 207 24.03 -21.76 19.06
CA LEU A 207 24.05 -20.30 18.96
C LEU A 207 23.10 -19.67 20.00
N LYS A 208 23.49 -19.71 21.27
CA LYS A 208 22.69 -19.17 22.37
C LYS A 208 22.46 -17.67 22.22
N GLY A 209 21.20 -17.26 22.42
CA GLY A 209 20.78 -15.87 22.32
C GLY A 209 20.59 -15.38 20.89
N LEU A 210 20.77 -16.22 19.86
CA LEU A 210 20.46 -15.91 18.48
C LEU A 210 19.07 -16.45 18.12
N SER A 211 18.25 -15.61 17.51
CA SER A 211 16.96 -15.99 16.95
C SER A 211 16.82 -15.52 15.51
N TRP A 212 16.06 -16.27 14.75
CA TRP A 212 15.74 -15.98 13.36
C TRP A 212 14.25 -15.70 13.20
N SER A 213 13.92 -14.67 12.44
CA SER A 213 12.55 -14.34 12.02
C SER A 213 12.47 -14.29 10.51
N PHE A 214 11.44 -14.86 9.96
CA PHE A 214 11.10 -14.83 8.54
C PHE A 214 9.62 -14.54 8.36
N ASN A 215 9.29 -13.61 7.47
CA ASN A 215 7.96 -13.37 6.96
C ASN A 215 8.04 -13.31 5.44
N GLY A 216 7.30 -14.17 4.77
CA GLY A 216 7.23 -14.22 3.32
C GLY A 216 5.79 -14.30 2.84
N ALA A 217 5.48 -13.59 1.77
CA ALA A 217 4.18 -13.63 1.11
C ALA A 217 4.33 -13.82 -0.39
N LEU A 218 3.48 -14.67 -0.97
CA LEU A 218 3.26 -14.82 -2.40
C LEU A 218 1.83 -14.38 -2.71
N ILE A 219 1.67 -13.41 -3.59
CA ILE A 219 0.42 -12.71 -3.80
C ILE A 219 0.11 -12.64 -5.28
N LYS A 220 -1.10 -13.00 -5.67
CA LYS A 220 -1.61 -12.79 -7.02
C LYS A 220 -2.84 -11.91 -6.96
N SER A 221 -2.81 -10.80 -7.68
CA SER A 221 -3.92 -9.86 -7.80
C SER A 221 -4.34 -9.72 -9.25
N ARG A 222 -5.62 -9.42 -9.46
CA ARG A 222 -6.18 -9.14 -10.78
C ARG A 222 -7.36 -8.19 -10.66
N VAL A 223 -7.24 -7.04 -11.29
CA VAL A 223 -8.35 -6.11 -11.53
C VAL A 223 -9.01 -6.44 -12.86
N GLN A 224 -10.33 -6.41 -12.87
CA GLN A 224 -11.14 -6.60 -14.06
C GLN A 224 -11.96 -5.34 -14.33
N PHE A 225 -11.90 -4.87 -15.55
CA PHE A 225 -12.69 -3.74 -16.02
C PHE A 225 -13.92 -4.24 -16.80
N GLU A 226 -14.88 -3.36 -17.04
CA GLU A 226 -16.06 -3.67 -17.84
C GLU A 226 -15.67 -3.99 -19.29
N LYS A 227 -16.48 -4.83 -19.95
CA LYS A 227 -16.29 -5.12 -21.37
C LYS A 227 -16.44 -3.84 -22.18
N GLY A 228 -15.47 -3.56 -23.05
CA GLY A 228 -15.43 -2.32 -23.84
C GLY A 228 -14.77 -1.15 -23.11
N SER A 229 -14.27 -1.35 -21.90
CA SER A 229 -13.41 -0.37 -21.24
C SER A 229 -12.09 -0.20 -21.98
N LYS A 230 -11.55 1.00 -21.97
CA LYS A 230 -10.23 1.29 -22.56
C LYS A 230 -9.08 0.73 -21.71
N GLU A 231 -9.34 0.44 -20.43
CA GLU A 231 -8.38 -0.16 -19.52
C GLU A 231 -8.32 -1.68 -19.71
N GLN A 232 -7.12 -2.25 -19.58
CA GLN A 232 -6.90 -3.68 -19.62
C GLN A 232 -6.89 -4.28 -18.21
N ASN A 233 -7.29 -5.56 -18.13
CA ASN A 233 -7.15 -6.33 -16.90
C ASN A 233 -5.66 -6.44 -16.53
N ARG A 234 -5.32 -6.09 -15.30
CA ARG A 234 -3.95 -6.01 -14.81
C ARG A 234 -3.86 -6.38 -13.32
N PRO A 235 -2.66 -6.60 -12.76
CA PRO A 235 -2.50 -6.61 -11.32
C PRO A 235 -2.95 -5.29 -10.68
N MET A 236 -3.38 -5.33 -9.41
CA MET A 236 -3.70 -4.12 -8.65
C MET A 236 -2.47 -3.22 -8.55
N GLN A 237 -2.69 -1.92 -8.71
CA GLN A 237 -1.63 -0.92 -8.51
C GLN A 237 -1.11 -0.98 -7.07
N GLY A 238 0.20 -0.86 -6.89
CA GLY A 238 0.86 -0.96 -5.60
C GLY A 238 1.05 -2.39 -5.08
N GLN A 239 0.36 -3.38 -5.66
CA GLN A 239 0.46 -4.76 -5.20
C GLN A 239 1.69 -5.45 -5.80
N SER A 240 2.57 -5.93 -4.91
CA SER A 240 3.73 -6.74 -5.26
C SER A 240 3.36 -8.23 -5.31
N PRO A 241 3.94 -9.03 -6.25
CA PRO A 241 3.69 -10.46 -6.33
C PRO A 241 4.36 -11.27 -5.20
N TYR A 242 5.35 -10.70 -4.54
CA TYR A 242 5.98 -11.29 -3.37
C TYR A 242 6.57 -10.24 -2.43
N LEU A 243 6.65 -10.61 -1.17
CA LEU A 243 7.29 -9.86 -0.10
C LEU A 243 8.18 -10.82 0.70
N ILE A 244 9.39 -10.42 1.04
CA ILE A 244 10.30 -11.15 1.89
C ILE A 244 10.87 -10.21 2.95
N ASN A 245 10.67 -10.57 4.21
CA ASN A 245 11.32 -9.98 5.37
C ASN A 245 12.01 -11.09 6.13
N THR A 246 13.29 -10.92 6.45
CA THR A 246 13.98 -11.84 7.33
C THR A 246 14.95 -11.11 8.23
N GLY A 247 15.15 -11.62 9.43
CA GLY A 247 16.02 -10.98 10.40
C GLY A 247 16.70 -11.96 11.32
N LEU A 248 17.92 -11.62 11.70
CA LEU A 248 18.69 -12.27 12.76
C LEU A 248 18.78 -11.33 13.95
N PHE A 249 18.46 -11.84 15.12
CA PHE A 249 18.46 -11.09 16.38
C PHE A 249 19.33 -11.82 17.37
N TYR A 250 20.38 -11.15 17.81
CA TYR A 250 21.26 -11.64 18.86
C TYR A 250 21.03 -10.84 20.13
N LYS A 251 20.77 -11.54 21.22
CA LYS A 251 20.63 -10.97 22.56
C LYS A 251 21.52 -11.68 23.55
N ASN A 252 22.36 -10.93 24.26
CA ASN A 252 23.20 -11.44 25.31
C ASN A 252 22.93 -10.66 26.60
N ASP A 253 22.24 -11.30 27.54
CA ASP A 253 21.84 -10.67 28.80
C ASP A 253 23.02 -10.39 29.75
N ARG A 254 24.13 -11.15 29.66
CA ARG A 254 25.35 -10.90 30.49
C ARG A 254 26.08 -9.64 30.06
N SER A 255 26.29 -9.48 28.77
CA SER A 255 26.95 -8.30 28.21
C SER A 255 25.98 -7.16 27.91
N GLN A 256 24.68 -7.37 28.10
CA GLN A 256 23.62 -6.42 27.79
C GLN A 256 23.71 -5.91 26.33
N LEU A 257 24.11 -6.81 25.43
CA LEU A 257 24.26 -6.52 23.99
C LEU A 257 23.09 -7.08 23.19
N ASN A 258 22.49 -6.22 22.36
CA ASN A 258 21.50 -6.63 21.40
C ASN A 258 21.97 -6.20 20.01
N VAL A 259 21.89 -7.11 19.04
CA VAL A 259 22.22 -6.85 17.62
C VAL A 259 21.08 -7.38 16.77
N ALA A 260 20.65 -6.61 15.79
CA ALA A 260 19.64 -7.06 14.81
C ALA A 260 20.13 -6.72 13.41
N ILE A 261 19.99 -7.68 12.51
CA ILE A 261 20.20 -7.53 11.06
C ILE A 261 18.87 -7.88 10.39
N LEU A 262 18.32 -6.95 9.63
CA LEU A 262 17.05 -7.12 8.93
C LEU A 262 17.28 -7.01 7.43
N TYR A 263 16.68 -7.91 6.69
CA TYR A 263 16.65 -7.89 5.23
C TYR A 263 15.21 -7.80 4.76
N ASN A 264 14.96 -6.92 3.79
CA ASN A 264 13.68 -6.78 3.13
C ASN A 264 13.86 -6.78 1.61
N ARG A 265 12.92 -7.42 0.93
CA ARG A 265 12.77 -7.35 -0.53
C ARG A 265 11.30 -7.41 -0.91
N ILE A 266 10.88 -6.47 -1.76
CA ILE A 266 9.54 -6.40 -2.34
C ILE A 266 9.67 -6.63 -3.85
N GLY A 267 8.76 -7.41 -4.43
CA GLY A 267 8.73 -7.67 -5.86
C GLY A 267 8.32 -6.44 -6.69
N LYS A 268 8.46 -6.54 -8.00
CA LYS A 268 8.04 -5.52 -8.95
C LYS A 268 6.55 -5.18 -8.77
N ARG A 269 6.20 -3.88 -8.73
CA ARG A 269 4.81 -3.41 -8.59
C ARG A 269 4.51 -2.23 -9.52
N ILE A 270 3.27 -2.14 -9.97
CA ILE A 270 2.79 -1.01 -10.76
C ILE A 270 2.66 0.21 -9.82
N ILE A 271 3.28 1.32 -10.20
CA ILE A 271 3.17 2.61 -9.48
C ILE A 271 2.38 3.64 -10.26
N GLY A 272 2.34 3.52 -11.57
CA GLY A 272 1.55 4.35 -12.47
C GLY A 272 0.97 3.50 -13.59
N VAL A 273 -0.32 3.64 -13.83
CA VAL A 273 -1.00 2.92 -14.91
C VAL A 273 -0.72 3.59 -16.24
N GLY A 274 -0.44 2.75 -17.22
CA GLY A 274 -0.23 3.18 -18.58
C GLY A 274 -1.54 3.28 -19.38
N ARG A 275 -1.45 3.66 -20.64
CA ARG A 275 -2.55 3.76 -21.59
C ARG A 275 -2.58 2.52 -22.48
N SER A 276 -3.66 1.76 -22.45
CA SER A 276 -3.76 0.50 -23.20
C SER A 276 -4.25 0.67 -24.63
N GLU A 277 -5.06 1.69 -24.92
CA GLU A 277 -5.61 1.94 -26.25
C GLU A 277 -5.50 3.40 -26.65
N GLY A 278 -5.28 3.65 -27.96
CA GLY A 278 -5.34 4.96 -28.57
C GLY A 278 -6.74 5.59 -28.45
N SER A 279 -6.82 6.90 -28.30
CA SER A 279 -8.04 7.65 -28.57
C SER A 279 -8.42 7.44 -30.05
N THR A 280 -9.70 7.41 -30.35
CA THR A 280 -10.28 7.27 -31.71
C THR A 280 -9.94 8.43 -32.67
N GLY A 281 -8.69 8.79 -32.78
CA GLY A 281 -8.15 9.75 -33.73
C GLY A 281 -6.75 9.29 -34.13
N SER A 282 -6.48 9.28 -35.36
CA SER A 282 -5.31 8.91 -36.19
C SER A 282 -3.95 8.50 -35.59
N ASP A 283 -3.76 8.48 -34.28
CA ASP A 283 -2.54 8.04 -33.58
C ASP A 283 -2.79 6.80 -32.71
N ASP A 284 -3.26 5.72 -33.35
CA ASP A 284 -3.50 4.42 -32.69
C ASP A 284 -2.25 3.75 -32.09
N ASN A 285 -1.08 4.33 -32.27
CA ASN A 285 0.20 3.76 -31.84
C ASN A 285 0.73 4.29 -30.50
N ALA A 286 0.09 5.28 -29.90
CA ALA A 286 0.58 5.85 -28.63
C ALA A 286 0.12 5.05 -27.41
N ARG A 287 0.52 3.77 -27.33
CA ARG A 287 0.40 2.99 -26.09
C ARG A 287 1.46 3.47 -25.10
N ILE A 288 1.03 3.88 -23.93
CA ILE A 288 1.92 4.20 -22.82
C ILE A 288 1.92 2.99 -21.89
N PRO A 289 3.04 2.29 -21.70
CA PRO A 289 3.09 1.13 -20.81
C PRO A 289 3.00 1.54 -19.34
N ASP A 290 2.56 0.59 -18.50
CA ASP A 290 2.56 0.77 -17.05
C ASP A 290 3.97 1.10 -16.54
N SER A 291 4.04 1.95 -15.53
CA SER A 291 5.29 2.27 -14.82
C SER A 291 5.44 1.39 -13.59
N TYR A 292 6.59 0.75 -13.46
CA TYR A 292 6.90 -0.20 -12.41
C TYR A 292 8.01 0.30 -11.51
N GLU A 293 7.83 0.17 -10.19
CA GLU A 293 8.93 0.17 -9.24
C GLU A 293 9.59 -1.21 -9.25
N MET A 294 10.90 -1.23 -9.48
CA MET A 294 11.66 -2.48 -9.56
C MET A 294 12.06 -2.99 -8.18
N PRO A 295 12.21 -4.33 -8.02
CA PRO A 295 12.64 -4.91 -6.76
C PRO A 295 13.99 -4.35 -6.30
N ARG A 296 14.12 -4.14 -4.99
CA ARG A 296 15.34 -3.66 -4.36
C ARG A 296 15.62 -4.46 -3.07
N ASN A 297 16.89 -4.68 -2.76
CA ASN A 297 17.32 -5.27 -1.50
C ASN A 297 17.60 -4.16 -0.49
N THR A 298 17.09 -4.29 0.72
CA THR A 298 17.44 -3.42 1.83
C THR A 298 17.97 -4.24 3.00
N ILE A 299 19.04 -3.76 3.63
CA ILE A 299 19.59 -4.33 4.86
C ILE A 299 19.70 -3.23 5.90
N ASP A 300 19.09 -3.47 7.05
CA ASP A 300 19.18 -2.62 8.22
C ASP A 300 19.98 -3.33 9.32
N LEU A 301 20.86 -2.59 9.98
CA LEU A 301 21.65 -3.05 11.12
C LEU A 301 21.35 -2.17 12.33
N THR A 302 21.08 -2.81 13.46
CA THR A 302 20.93 -2.11 14.73
C THR A 302 21.75 -2.85 15.80
N ALA A 303 22.54 -2.11 16.57
CA ALA A 303 23.23 -2.64 17.72
C ALA A 303 22.99 -1.72 18.92
N SER A 304 22.69 -2.30 20.08
CA SER A 304 22.60 -1.55 21.33
C SER A 304 23.32 -2.28 22.46
N LYS A 305 23.97 -1.51 23.31
CA LYS A 305 24.67 -2.03 24.49
C LYS A 305 24.40 -1.14 25.68
N LEU A 306 24.00 -1.75 26.78
CA LEU A 306 23.88 -1.11 28.07
C LEU A 306 25.21 -1.27 28.83
N PHE A 307 25.81 -0.16 29.26
CA PHE A 307 27.01 -0.09 30.08
C PHE A 307 26.60 0.20 31.52
N GLY A 308 26.88 -0.74 32.40
CA GLY A 308 26.42 -0.68 33.77
C GLY A 308 24.87 -0.72 33.84
N LYS A 309 24.26 0.16 34.67
CA LYS A 309 22.83 0.23 34.86
C LYS A 309 22.18 1.45 34.17
N HIS A 310 23.00 2.41 33.77
CA HIS A 310 22.50 3.74 33.42
C HIS A 310 22.79 4.18 32.00
N PHE A 311 23.84 3.71 31.36
CA PHE A 311 24.25 4.24 30.05
C PHE A 311 24.01 3.25 28.92
N GLU A 312 23.15 3.59 28.00
CA GLU A 312 22.87 2.77 26.81
C GLU A 312 23.34 3.50 25.54
N LEU A 313 24.17 2.83 24.76
CA LEU A 313 24.58 3.26 23.43
C LEU A 313 23.86 2.45 22.38
N LYS A 314 23.19 3.12 21.42
CA LYS A 314 22.50 2.50 20.31
C LYS A 314 23.03 3.07 18.99
N CYS A 315 23.44 2.18 18.10
CA CYS A 315 23.82 2.48 16.72
C CYS A 315 22.82 1.85 15.76
N SER A 316 22.40 2.58 14.73
CA SER A 316 21.54 2.05 13.68
C SER A 316 22.04 2.50 12.31
N ILE A 317 22.06 1.59 11.36
CA ILE A 317 22.36 1.86 9.94
C ILE A 317 21.17 1.34 9.15
N ARG A 318 20.42 2.23 8.52
CA ARG A 318 19.33 1.87 7.63
C ARG A 318 19.79 1.93 6.19
N ASP A 319 19.28 0.99 5.40
CA ASP A 319 19.60 0.85 3.98
C ASP A 319 21.12 0.73 3.72
N LEU A 320 21.77 -0.23 4.39
CA LEU A 320 23.21 -0.44 4.33
C LEU A 320 23.72 -0.62 2.90
N LEU A 321 22.94 -1.28 2.03
CA LEU A 321 23.30 -1.51 0.63
C LEU A 321 23.18 -0.22 -0.19
N ALA A 322 22.22 0.64 0.14
CA ALA A 322 21.90 1.86 -0.59
C ALA A 322 21.77 1.61 -2.10
N GLU A 323 21.09 0.51 -2.47
CA GLU A 323 20.81 0.18 -3.87
C GLU A 323 19.97 1.29 -4.52
N LYS A 324 20.17 1.51 -5.81
CA LYS A 324 19.37 2.46 -6.57
C LYS A 324 17.92 1.99 -6.67
N VAL A 325 17.00 2.93 -6.52
CA VAL A 325 15.58 2.74 -6.85
C VAL A 325 15.42 3.01 -8.34
N TYR A 326 14.83 2.05 -9.04
CA TYR A 326 14.54 2.16 -10.47
C TYR A 326 13.02 2.12 -10.70
N TYR A 327 12.56 3.07 -11.49
CA TYR A 327 11.24 3.05 -12.09
C TYR A 327 11.40 2.79 -13.58
N LYS A 328 10.68 1.80 -14.10
CA LYS A 328 10.83 1.33 -15.47
C LYS A 328 9.49 1.15 -16.16
N GLN A 329 9.50 1.34 -17.47
CA GLN A 329 8.41 0.97 -18.37
C GLN A 329 8.91 -0.09 -19.35
N PHE A 330 7.99 -0.96 -19.78
CA PHE A 330 8.29 -2.05 -20.72
C PHE A 330 7.31 -1.95 -21.88
N ALA A 331 7.82 -1.62 -23.07
CA ALA A 331 7.04 -1.49 -24.29
C ALA A 331 7.34 -2.63 -25.24
N ASN A 332 6.31 -3.29 -25.77
CA ASN A 332 6.47 -4.21 -26.88
C ASN A 332 6.40 -3.40 -28.18
N VAL A 333 7.50 -3.30 -28.88
CA VAL A 333 7.62 -2.56 -30.13
C VAL A 333 7.72 -3.54 -31.28
N VAL A 334 6.94 -3.31 -32.32
CA VAL A 334 7.05 -4.06 -33.58
C VAL A 334 7.99 -3.30 -34.48
N TYR A 335 9.10 -3.94 -34.87
CA TYR A 335 10.07 -3.38 -35.80
C TYR A 335 9.63 -3.57 -37.25
N GLU A 336 10.26 -2.88 -38.18
CA GLU A 336 9.99 -3.00 -39.62
C GLU A 336 10.18 -4.42 -40.18
N ASP A 337 11.02 -5.22 -39.51
CA ASP A 337 11.23 -6.63 -39.81
C ASP A 337 10.10 -7.56 -39.30
N GLY A 338 9.04 -7.00 -38.69
CA GLY A 338 7.91 -7.73 -38.10
C GLY A 338 8.25 -8.42 -36.78
N GLN A 339 9.46 -8.25 -36.22
CA GLN A 339 9.81 -8.84 -34.93
C GLN A 339 9.28 -7.98 -33.78
N HIS A 340 8.72 -8.67 -32.76
CA HIS A 340 8.32 -8.05 -31.50
C HIS A 340 9.52 -8.04 -30.55
N ARG A 341 9.89 -6.87 -30.06
CA ARG A 341 10.94 -6.74 -29.04
C ARG A 341 10.41 -5.93 -27.86
N GLU A 342 10.71 -6.43 -26.68
CA GLU A 342 10.44 -5.68 -25.45
C GLU A 342 11.57 -4.68 -25.21
N ILE A 343 11.20 -3.40 -25.18
CA ILE A 343 12.13 -2.31 -24.87
C ILE A 343 11.90 -1.88 -23.41
N GLU A 344 12.98 -1.86 -22.64
CA GLU A 344 13.01 -1.34 -21.31
C GLU A 344 13.42 0.13 -21.31
N GLN A 345 12.64 0.98 -20.65
CA GLN A 345 12.96 2.39 -20.44
C GLN A 345 13.01 2.71 -18.94
N ILE A 346 14.08 3.33 -18.47
CA ILE A 346 14.18 3.86 -17.12
C ILE A 346 13.53 5.24 -17.11
N THR A 347 12.41 5.36 -16.40
CA THR A 347 11.67 6.63 -16.26
C THR A 347 12.17 7.47 -15.11
N ARG A 348 12.65 6.82 -14.04
CA ARG A 348 13.21 7.48 -12.85
C ARG A 348 14.27 6.58 -12.21
N CYS A 349 15.36 7.19 -11.77
CA CYS A 349 16.39 6.49 -11.01
C CYS A 349 16.98 7.43 -9.96
N TYR A 350 17.05 6.95 -8.70
CA TYR A 350 17.74 7.69 -7.65
C TYR A 350 18.35 6.74 -6.62
N LYS A 351 19.27 7.27 -5.83
CA LYS A 351 19.90 6.56 -4.72
C LYS A 351 19.46 7.18 -3.40
N PRO A 352 18.69 6.45 -2.54
CA PRO A 352 18.18 7.00 -1.29
C PRO A 352 19.27 7.33 -0.27
N GLY A 353 20.44 6.67 -0.39
CA GLY A 353 21.52 6.83 0.58
C GLY A 353 21.33 5.95 1.80
N ARG A 354 22.30 6.05 2.74
CA ARG A 354 22.30 5.36 4.04
C ARG A 354 21.91 6.35 5.12
N ASN A 355 21.13 5.90 6.08
CA ASN A 355 20.84 6.68 7.27
C ASN A 355 21.56 6.05 8.47
N ILE A 356 22.48 6.80 9.09
CA ILE A 356 23.24 6.36 10.24
C ILE A 356 22.80 7.17 11.46
N GLY A 357 22.32 6.47 12.49
CA GLY A 357 21.89 7.06 13.74
C GLY A 357 22.73 6.56 14.91
N LEU A 358 23.13 7.47 15.77
CA LEU A 358 23.80 7.18 17.05
C LEU A 358 22.97 7.83 18.17
N SER A 359 22.60 7.04 19.17
CA SER A 359 21.84 7.50 20.32
C SER A 359 22.52 7.10 21.60
N CYS A 360 22.68 8.05 22.53
CA CYS A 360 23.16 7.85 23.88
C CYS A 360 21.98 8.10 24.85
N ILE A 361 21.65 7.12 25.66
CA ILE A 361 20.53 7.18 26.60
C ILE A 361 21.06 6.99 28.01
N TYR A 362 20.77 7.96 28.89
CA TYR A 362 21.08 7.84 30.32
C TYR A 362 19.77 7.56 31.07
N LYS A 363 19.74 6.49 31.86
CA LYS A 363 18.62 6.07 32.71
C LYS A 363 18.95 6.44 34.17
N PHE A 364 18.09 7.23 34.77
CA PHE A 364 18.20 7.65 36.16
C PHE A 364 17.82 6.55 37.15
#